data_56f9f05899d586d5339fee692fb8b994
#
_entry.id   56f9f05899d586d5339fee692fb8b994
#
_cell.length_a   1.000
_cell.length_b   1.000
_cell.length_c   1.000
_cell.angle_alpha   90.00
_cell.angle_beta   90.00
_cell.angle_gamma   90.00
#
_symmetry.space_group_name_H-M   'P 1'
#
loop_
_entity.id
_entity.type
_entity.pdbx_description
1 polymer ?
#
loop_
_entity_poly.entity_id
_entity_poly.type
_entity_poly.pdbx_seq_one_letter_code
_entity_poly.pdbx_strand_id
1 'polypeptide(L)'
;MHGDEPTATAALFDLFNWLAGEDTATDTLRRRIRTELHLTFLPMLNPDGAEVFERRNALGIDLNRDAVHLTSPEARLLKAERDRLDAAWGFNLHDQGVYYSVGFPAEKGAVLSILAPAFDWEKTMSDKREDAAQLIALMNEVWQAYVPGQVGRYNDDFEPRAFGDNLQKWGTRTVLIESGGYPGDPEKQEIRRLNVLALIAGLHGIASGRYESFPLDDYFAIPENESNGMHETILEDARVELPAGTFTMDIGFRNAERTIGTAYRDYALTGFISDLGDLSTFGARDRLDASEYRIVPGKVYPGSHSVAAIAKLDAQKLYRQGYTAVRLDRNPTQTSPVAGLRILAPNGRLADRVGFSEPVDLLLYLETGQLIYAVVNGRLHQLD
;
A
#
# COMPACT_ATOMS: atom_id res chain seq x y z
N MET A 1 -11.00 9.85 -1.98
CA MET A 1 -12.43 9.41 -2.05
C MET A 1 -12.77 8.51 -0.88
N HIS A 2 -12.01 7.48 -0.61
CA HIS A 2 -12.16 6.64 0.57
C HIS A 2 -11.46 7.26 1.79
N GLY A 3 -11.99 7.04 3.01
CA GLY A 3 -11.46 7.69 4.21
C GLY A 3 -10.15 7.10 4.71
N ASP A 4 -9.85 5.85 4.36
CA ASP A 4 -8.62 5.12 4.68
C ASP A 4 -7.49 5.29 3.63
N GLU A 5 -7.63 6.24 2.71
CA GLU A 5 -6.68 6.50 1.61
C GLU A 5 -6.10 7.93 1.70
N PRO A 6 -5.24 8.25 2.69
CA PRO A 6 -4.81 9.61 2.96
C PRO A 6 -3.60 10.08 2.13
N THR A 7 -2.89 9.19 1.44
CA THR A 7 -1.58 9.48 0.83
C THR A 7 -1.64 10.65 -0.14
N ALA A 8 -2.57 10.60 -1.07
CA ALA A 8 -2.70 11.65 -2.07
C ALA A 8 -3.31 12.94 -1.50
N THR A 9 -4.16 12.87 -0.47
CA THR A 9 -4.63 14.07 0.25
C THR A 9 -3.42 14.84 0.82
N ALA A 10 -2.49 14.13 1.47
CA ALA A 10 -1.27 14.76 1.99
C ALA A 10 -0.39 15.32 0.85
N ALA A 11 -0.26 14.59 -0.27
CA ALA A 11 0.47 15.05 -1.45
C ALA A 11 -0.15 16.33 -2.07
N LEU A 12 -1.48 16.48 -2.05
CA LEU A 12 -2.12 17.70 -2.52
C LEU A 12 -1.75 18.93 -1.68
N PHE A 13 -1.60 18.79 -0.35
CA PHE A 13 -1.12 19.92 0.49
C PHE A 13 0.33 20.27 0.17
N ASP A 14 1.19 19.32 -0.15
CA ASP A 14 2.54 19.62 -0.63
C ASP A 14 2.51 20.31 -1.99
N LEU A 15 1.65 19.86 -2.90
CA LEU A 15 1.43 20.53 -4.18
C LEU A 15 0.93 21.96 -4.01
N PHE A 16 0.02 22.24 -3.05
CA PHE A 16 -0.43 23.59 -2.75
C PHE A 16 0.73 24.47 -2.28
N ASN A 17 1.56 23.97 -1.36
CA ASN A 17 2.74 24.67 -0.88
C ASN A 17 3.72 24.94 -2.02
N TRP A 18 3.94 23.98 -2.91
CA TRP A 18 4.78 24.17 -4.08
C TRP A 18 4.20 25.19 -5.06
N LEU A 19 2.89 25.14 -5.35
CA LEU A 19 2.21 26.11 -6.22
C LEU A 19 2.25 27.54 -5.66
N ALA A 20 2.18 27.70 -4.34
CA ALA A 20 2.26 29.00 -3.65
C ALA A 20 3.70 29.49 -3.44
N GLY A 21 4.69 28.60 -3.58
CA GLY A 21 6.09 28.91 -3.30
C GLY A 21 6.74 29.88 -4.29
N GLU A 22 7.91 30.39 -3.91
CA GLU A 22 8.70 31.37 -4.68
C GLU A 22 10.11 30.85 -5.03
N ASP A 23 10.33 29.53 -4.90
CA ASP A 23 11.62 28.94 -5.23
C ASP A 23 11.96 29.17 -6.73
N THR A 24 13.19 29.61 -6.98
CA THR A 24 13.62 30.02 -8.33
C THR A 24 13.90 28.84 -9.25
N ALA A 25 14.23 27.66 -8.70
CA ALA A 25 14.61 26.49 -9.50
C ALA A 25 13.43 25.95 -10.33
N THR A 26 12.22 26.04 -9.79
CA THR A 26 10.99 25.54 -10.43
C THR A 26 10.03 26.66 -10.87
N ASP A 27 10.42 27.92 -10.78
CA ASP A 27 9.51 29.06 -11.01
C ASP A 27 8.92 29.06 -12.43
N THR A 28 9.71 28.77 -13.46
CA THR A 28 9.23 28.70 -14.85
C THR A 28 8.15 27.62 -15.02
N LEU A 29 8.34 26.44 -14.42
CA LEU A 29 7.41 25.32 -14.46
C LEU A 29 6.10 25.71 -13.74
N ARG A 30 6.22 26.21 -12.51
CA ARG A 30 5.10 26.66 -11.68
C ARG A 30 4.29 27.76 -12.35
N ARG A 31 4.96 28.76 -12.90
CA ARG A 31 4.33 29.88 -13.60
C ARG A 31 3.53 29.39 -14.79
N ARG A 32 4.08 28.48 -15.62
CA ARG A 32 3.37 27.92 -16.77
C ARG A 32 2.09 27.21 -16.32
N ILE A 33 2.17 26.33 -15.31
CA ILE A 33 0.99 25.65 -14.78
C ILE A 33 -0.08 26.66 -14.34
N ARG A 34 0.31 27.71 -13.59
CA ARG A 34 -0.63 28.69 -13.05
C ARG A 34 -1.23 29.63 -14.10
N THR A 35 -0.56 29.85 -15.23
CA THR A 35 -1.07 30.70 -16.31
C THR A 35 -1.92 29.94 -17.33
N GLU A 36 -1.60 28.68 -17.61
CA GLU A 36 -2.26 27.88 -18.63
C GLU A 36 -3.43 27.04 -18.10
N LEU A 37 -3.45 26.75 -16.79
CA LEU A 37 -4.45 25.86 -16.20
C LEU A 37 -5.31 26.55 -15.15
N HIS A 38 -6.60 26.25 -15.18
CA HIS A 38 -7.52 26.51 -14.08
C HIS A 38 -7.61 25.26 -13.22
N LEU A 39 -7.06 25.30 -12.02
CA LEU A 39 -6.99 24.15 -11.10
C LEU A 39 -8.07 24.23 -10.03
N THR A 40 -8.82 23.16 -9.87
CA THR A 40 -9.76 22.97 -8.77
C THR A 40 -9.40 21.70 -8.01
N PHE A 41 -9.41 21.75 -6.70
CA PHE A 41 -9.04 20.66 -5.83
C PHE A 41 -10.17 20.28 -4.88
N LEU A 42 -10.39 18.98 -4.72
CA LEU A 42 -11.27 18.39 -3.72
C LEU A 42 -10.44 17.39 -2.88
N PRO A 43 -9.66 17.88 -1.90
CA PRO A 43 -8.64 17.07 -1.21
C PRO A 43 -9.21 15.93 -0.39
N MET A 44 -10.44 16.07 0.14
CA MET A 44 -11.09 15.10 1.02
C MET A 44 -12.58 15.07 0.74
N LEU A 45 -13.02 14.07 -0.03
CA LEU A 45 -14.44 13.90 -0.35
C LEU A 45 -15.22 13.23 0.79
N ASN A 46 -14.56 12.35 1.57
CA ASN A 46 -15.14 11.57 2.65
C ASN A 46 -14.52 11.92 4.01
N PRO A 47 -14.87 13.06 4.61
CA PRO A 47 -14.32 13.45 5.91
C PRO A 47 -14.74 12.52 7.05
N ASP A 48 -15.95 11.96 7.01
CA ASP A 48 -16.46 11.06 8.04
C ASP A 48 -15.68 9.74 8.07
N GLY A 49 -15.42 9.15 6.90
CA GLY A 49 -14.58 7.97 6.79
C GLY A 49 -13.13 8.26 7.17
N ALA A 50 -12.61 9.43 6.82
CA ALA A 50 -11.25 9.83 7.19
C ALA A 50 -11.07 9.99 8.71
N GLU A 51 -12.08 10.48 9.44
CA GLU A 51 -12.03 10.63 10.90
C GLU A 51 -11.87 9.28 11.62
N VAL A 52 -12.44 8.20 11.04
CA VAL A 52 -12.38 6.84 11.62
C VAL A 52 -11.48 5.89 10.86
N PHE A 53 -10.75 6.39 9.85
CA PHE A 53 -9.88 5.62 8.98
C PHE A 53 -10.59 4.42 8.33
N GLU A 54 -11.72 4.67 7.69
CA GLU A 54 -12.53 3.67 7.01
C GLU A 54 -12.85 4.07 5.57
N ARG A 55 -12.93 3.06 4.69
CA ARG A 55 -13.24 3.23 3.28
C ARG A 55 -14.58 3.93 3.04
N ARG A 56 -15.60 3.56 3.81
CA ARG A 56 -16.99 3.99 3.62
C ARG A 56 -17.28 5.31 4.35
N ASN A 57 -18.33 6.02 3.90
CA ASN A 57 -18.82 7.21 4.61
C ASN A 57 -19.65 6.83 5.85
N ALA A 58 -20.15 7.82 6.60
CA ALA A 58 -20.97 7.63 7.81
C ALA A 58 -22.27 6.85 7.57
N LEU A 59 -22.74 6.77 6.32
CA LEU A 59 -23.92 5.97 5.93
C LEU A 59 -23.56 4.53 5.55
N GLY A 60 -22.29 4.14 5.64
CA GLY A 60 -21.78 2.85 5.20
C GLY A 60 -21.72 2.68 3.68
N ILE A 61 -21.81 3.77 2.92
CA ILE A 61 -21.75 3.76 1.46
C ILE A 61 -20.30 3.83 0.99
N ASP A 62 -19.93 2.93 0.08
CA ASP A 62 -18.73 3.08 -0.72
C ASP A 62 -18.97 4.13 -1.80
N LEU A 63 -18.36 5.30 -1.66
CA LEU A 63 -18.56 6.42 -2.59
C LEU A 63 -18.17 6.06 -4.02
N ASN A 64 -17.14 5.22 -4.19
CA ASN A 64 -16.71 4.76 -5.51
C ASN A 64 -17.61 3.63 -6.09
N ARG A 65 -18.78 3.44 -5.53
CA ARG A 65 -19.86 2.57 -6.02
C ARG A 65 -21.21 3.32 -6.09
N ASP A 66 -21.19 4.65 -6.02
CA ASP A 66 -22.40 5.50 -5.97
C ASP A 66 -22.50 6.52 -7.12
N ALA A 67 -21.67 6.39 -8.17
CA ALA A 67 -21.65 7.34 -9.28
C ALA A 67 -22.90 7.32 -10.16
N VAL A 68 -23.71 6.24 -10.14
CA VAL A 68 -24.93 6.12 -10.95
C VAL A 68 -26.15 6.70 -10.24
N HIS A 69 -26.39 6.27 -9.00
CA HIS A 69 -27.58 6.69 -8.24
C HIS A 69 -27.37 7.97 -7.43
N LEU A 70 -26.10 8.32 -7.13
CA LEU A 70 -25.75 9.52 -6.36
C LEU A 70 -26.54 9.59 -5.04
N THR A 71 -26.59 8.50 -4.31
CA THR A 71 -27.37 8.34 -3.08
C THR A 71 -26.78 9.20 -1.96
N SER A 72 -25.46 9.23 -1.83
CA SER A 72 -24.76 9.99 -0.80
C SER A 72 -24.65 11.48 -1.15
N PRO A 73 -24.57 12.37 -0.14
CA PRO A 73 -24.35 13.79 -0.38
C PRO A 73 -23.01 14.07 -1.06
N GLU A 74 -21.97 13.30 -0.72
CA GLU A 74 -20.64 13.42 -1.29
C GLU A 74 -20.64 13.07 -2.79
N ALA A 75 -21.33 12.01 -3.18
CA ALA A 75 -21.47 11.62 -4.58
C ALA A 75 -22.18 12.71 -5.40
N ARG A 76 -23.27 13.30 -4.85
CA ARG A 76 -23.96 14.42 -5.47
C ARG A 76 -23.08 15.66 -5.59
N LEU A 77 -22.28 15.97 -4.55
CA LEU A 77 -21.33 17.08 -4.55
C LEU A 77 -20.31 16.92 -5.66
N LEU A 78 -19.63 15.76 -5.72
CA LEU A 78 -18.60 15.49 -6.73
C LEU A 78 -19.17 15.60 -8.16
N LYS A 79 -20.34 15.02 -8.39
CA LYS A 79 -21.00 15.12 -9.70
C LYS A 79 -21.38 16.57 -10.06
N ALA A 80 -21.93 17.30 -9.11
CA ALA A 80 -22.33 18.70 -9.32
C ALA A 80 -21.11 19.60 -9.61
N GLU A 81 -20.00 19.42 -8.87
CA GLU A 81 -18.79 20.17 -9.13
C GLU A 81 -18.15 19.82 -10.47
N ARG A 82 -18.13 18.54 -10.85
CA ARG A 82 -17.68 18.13 -12.19
C ARG A 82 -18.48 18.82 -13.28
N ASP A 83 -19.81 18.82 -13.15
CA ASP A 83 -20.70 19.42 -14.15
C ASP A 83 -20.57 20.96 -14.19
N ARG A 84 -20.44 21.60 -13.03
CA ARG A 84 -20.25 23.04 -12.93
C ARG A 84 -18.92 23.50 -13.57
N LEU A 85 -17.88 22.70 -13.43
CA LEU A 85 -16.56 23.01 -13.98
C LEU A 85 -16.41 22.62 -15.44
N ASP A 86 -17.20 21.66 -15.92
CA ASP A 86 -17.00 20.97 -17.21
C ASP A 86 -15.53 20.60 -17.42
N ALA A 87 -14.96 19.98 -16.37
CA ALA A 87 -13.52 19.75 -16.27
C ALA A 87 -13.01 18.90 -17.44
N ALA A 88 -12.05 19.44 -18.20
CA ALA A 88 -11.44 18.75 -19.34
C ALA A 88 -10.55 17.58 -18.88
N TRP A 89 -9.89 17.73 -17.70
CA TRP A 89 -8.99 16.74 -17.10
C TRP A 89 -9.40 16.49 -15.64
N GLY A 90 -9.14 15.27 -15.16
CA GLY A 90 -9.36 14.88 -13.78
C GLY A 90 -8.34 13.86 -13.29
N PHE A 91 -7.80 14.11 -12.10
CA PHE A 91 -6.98 13.14 -11.37
C PHE A 91 -7.83 12.51 -10.28
N ASN A 92 -8.02 11.20 -10.35
CA ASN A 92 -8.73 10.39 -9.37
C ASN A 92 -7.69 9.65 -8.52
N LEU A 93 -7.55 10.06 -7.26
CA LEU A 93 -6.44 9.67 -6.41
C LEU A 93 -6.91 8.69 -5.33
N HIS A 94 -6.28 7.52 -5.28
CA HIS A 94 -6.59 6.41 -4.40
C HIS A 94 -5.33 5.81 -3.77
N ASP A 95 -5.53 4.92 -2.81
CA ASP A 95 -4.51 4.03 -2.27
C ASP A 95 -4.88 2.58 -2.53
N GLN A 96 -3.95 1.79 -3.05
CA GLN A 96 -4.09 0.33 -3.18
C GLN A 96 -3.40 -0.42 -2.04
N GLY A 97 -3.66 -1.72 -1.95
CA GLY A 97 -2.96 -2.59 -1.00
C GLY A 97 -1.44 -2.59 -1.20
N VAL A 98 -0.69 -2.65 -0.11
CA VAL A 98 0.78 -2.54 -0.11
C VAL A 98 1.51 -3.75 -0.69
N TYR A 99 0.78 -4.83 -0.98
CA TYR A 99 1.31 -6.08 -1.52
C TYR A 99 0.92 -6.35 -2.99
N TYR A 100 0.53 -5.30 -3.72
CA TYR A 100 0.41 -5.42 -5.16
C TYR A 100 1.79 -5.58 -5.80
N SER A 101 1.87 -6.40 -6.86
CA SER A 101 3.07 -6.54 -7.69
C SER A 101 2.91 -5.86 -9.03
N VAL A 102 4.04 -5.66 -9.71
CA VAL A 102 4.10 -5.32 -11.13
C VAL A 102 4.30 -6.59 -11.91
N GLY A 103 3.28 -6.98 -12.68
CA GLY A 103 3.29 -8.24 -13.42
C GLY A 103 3.14 -9.49 -12.55
N PHE A 104 3.03 -10.64 -13.23
CA PHE A 104 3.05 -11.97 -12.62
C PHE A 104 3.70 -12.97 -13.62
N PRO A 105 4.65 -13.80 -13.20
CA PRO A 105 5.22 -13.97 -11.86
C PRO A 105 5.78 -12.66 -11.29
N ALA A 106 5.64 -12.48 -9.98
CA ALA A 106 5.93 -11.22 -9.32
C ALA A 106 7.41 -11.11 -8.98
N GLU A 107 8.07 -10.05 -9.46
CA GLU A 107 9.45 -9.73 -9.09
C GLU A 107 9.52 -8.48 -8.19
N LYS A 108 8.68 -7.48 -8.49
CA LYS A 108 8.71 -6.18 -7.81
C LYS A 108 7.33 -5.77 -7.32
N GLY A 109 7.31 -5.08 -6.19
CA GLY A 109 6.08 -4.47 -5.68
C GLY A 109 5.66 -3.26 -6.52
N ALA A 110 4.35 -3.10 -6.72
CA ALA A 110 3.77 -1.92 -7.34
C ALA A 110 3.71 -0.79 -6.30
N VAL A 111 4.69 0.09 -6.33
CA VAL A 111 4.75 1.30 -5.49
C VAL A 111 3.62 2.26 -5.85
N LEU A 112 3.33 2.34 -7.13
CA LEU A 112 2.22 3.10 -7.70
C LEU A 112 1.55 2.26 -8.78
N SER A 113 0.24 2.44 -8.94
CA SER A 113 -0.47 1.93 -10.12
C SER A 113 -1.30 3.03 -10.74
N ILE A 114 -1.49 2.95 -12.06
CA ILE A 114 -2.09 4.01 -12.86
C ILE A 114 -3.07 3.44 -13.87
N LEU A 115 -4.07 4.24 -14.23
CA LEU A 115 -5.08 3.82 -15.19
C LEU A 115 -5.70 5.01 -15.92
N ALA A 116 -5.90 4.86 -17.24
CA ALA A 116 -6.90 5.58 -18.01
C ALA A 116 -8.19 4.74 -18.00
N PRO A 117 -9.20 5.06 -17.15
CA PRO A 117 -10.34 4.18 -16.91
C PRO A 117 -11.16 3.92 -18.18
N ALA A 118 -11.69 2.70 -18.29
CA ALA A 118 -12.71 2.40 -19.29
C ALA A 118 -14.03 3.13 -18.95
N PHE A 119 -14.88 3.34 -19.92
CA PHE A 119 -16.20 3.94 -19.76
C PHE A 119 -17.32 3.08 -20.33
N ASP A 120 -16.96 1.94 -20.90
CA ASP A 120 -17.85 0.92 -21.45
C ASP A 120 -17.23 -0.48 -21.33
N TRP A 121 -18.05 -1.51 -21.58
CA TRP A 121 -17.64 -2.92 -21.51
C TRP A 121 -16.65 -3.34 -22.61
N GLU A 122 -16.68 -2.64 -23.74
CA GLU A 122 -15.82 -2.85 -24.87
C GLU A 122 -14.43 -2.26 -24.65
N LYS A 123 -14.24 -1.52 -23.54
CA LYS A 123 -12.99 -0.81 -23.21
C LYS A 123 -12.54 0.12 -24.33
N THR A 124 -13.48 0.80 -24.94
CA THR A 124 -13.25 1.68 -26.10
C THR A 124 -12.17 2.71 -25.80
N MET A 125 -11.18 2.81 -26.71
CA MET A 125 -10.17 3.85 -26.67
C MET A 125 -10.64 5.06 -27.46
N SER A 126 -11.36 5.98 -26.77
CA SER A 126 -11.73 7.28 -27.35
C SER A 126 -10.57 8.26 -27.30
N ASP A 127 -10.63 9.32 -28.11
CA ASP A 127 -9.59 10.38 -28.13
C ASP A 127 -9.27 10.90 -26.71
N LYS A 128 -10.30 11.08 -25.86
CA LYS A 128 -10.09 11.54 -24.48
C LYS A 128 -9.44 10.50 -23.57
N ARG A 129 -9.70 9.22 -23.80
CA ARG A 129 -9.04 8.15 -23.07
C ARG A 129 -7.60 7.96 -23.53
N GLU A 130 -7.37 8.12 -24.83
CA GLU A 130 -6.02 8.13 -25.43
C GLU A 130 -5.18 9.28 -24.87
N ASP A 131 -5.71 10.51 -24.82
CA ASP A 131 -5.05 11.65 -24.20
C ASP A 131 -4.65 11.36 -22.73
N ALA A 132 -5.56 10.73 -21.96
CA ALA A 132 -5.26 10.34 -20.58
C ALA A 132 -4.16 9.27 -20.50
N ALA A 133 -4.16 8.29 -21.40
CA ALA A 133 -3.14 7.25 -21.50
C ALA A 133 -1.77 7.83 -21.89
N GLN A 134 -1.72 8.77 -22.82
CA GLN A 134 -0.50 9.48 -23.21
C GLN A 134 0.07 10.33 -22.06
N LEU A 135 -0.81 11.00 -21.29
CA LEU A 135 -0.40 11.72 -20.10
C LEU A 135 0.19 10.78 -19.05
N ILE A 136 -0.39 9.60 -18.89
CA ILE A 136 0.13 8.55 -18.00
C ILE A 136 1.52 8.09 -18.46
N ALA A 137 1.75 7.89 -19.73
CA ALA A 137 3.07 7.53 -20.27
C ALA A 137 4.13 8.58 -19.91
N LEU A 138 3.81 9.88 -20.06
CA LEU A 138 4.66 10.98 -19.62
C LEU A 138 4.95 10.93 -18.11
N MET A 139 3.92 10.70 -17.28
CA MET A 139 4.08 10.61 -15.82
C MET A 139 4.93 9.41 -15.42
N ASN A 140 4.76 8.29 -16.12
CA ASN A 140 5.54 7.08 -15.89
C ASN A 140 7.04 7.30 -16.20
N GLU A 141 7.39 8.06 -17.24
CA GLU A 141 8.80 8.43 -17.51
C GLU A 141 9.45 9.06 -16.27
N VAL A 142 8.73 9.95 -15.59
CA VAL A 142 9.22 10.58 -14.36
C VAL A 142 9.37 9.57 -13.22
N TRP A 143 8.38 8.70 -12.99
CA TRP A 143 8.46 7.71 -11.92
C TRP A 143 9.56 6.67 -12.13
N GLN A 144 9.81 6.27 -13.40
CA GLN A 144 10.87 5.30 -13.70
C GLN A 144 12.26 5.80 -13.31
N ALA A 145 12.47 7.12 -13.19
CA ALA A 145 13.72 7.69 -12.67
C ALA A 145 13.93 7.47 -11.15
N TYR A 146 12.86 7.21 -10.40
CA TYR A 146 12.90 7.05 -8.93
C TYR A 146 12.59 5.62 -8.48
N VAL A 147 11.65 4.97 -9.14
CA VAL A 147 11.16 3.62 -8.78
C VAL A 147 11.11 2.73 -10.04
N PRO A 148 12.27 2.41 -10.64
CA PRO A 148 12.35 1.71 -11.92
C PRO A 148 11.72 0.32 -11.84
N GLY A 149 10.74 0.09 -12.72
CA GLY A 149 10.00 -1.17 -12.80
C GLY A 149 9.02 -1.42 -11.65
N GLN A 150 8.64 -0.39 -10.88
CA GLN A 150 7.72 -0.50 -9.75
C GLN A 150 6.42 0.30 -9.94
N VAL A 151 6.10 0.62 -11.19
CA VAL A 151 4.82 1.23 -11.57
C VAL A 151 4.02 0.20 -12.34
N GLY A 152 2.81 -0.10 -11.87
CA GLY A 152 1.90 -1.02 -12.53
C GLY A 152 0.76 -0.31 -13.28
N ARG A 153 0.22 -0.92 -14.32
CA ARG A 153 -1.03 -0.51 -14.93
C ARG A 153 -2.18 -1.24 -14.24
N TYR A 154 -3.12 -0.50 -13.67
CA TYR A 154 -4.28 -1.08 -13.00
C TYR A 154 -5.21 -1.72 -14.02
N ASN A 155 -5.98 -2.75 -13.58
CA ASN A 155 -6.98 -3.40 -14.42
C ASN A 155 -8.03 -2.39 -14.90
N ASP A 156 -8.34 -2.39 -16.19
CA ASP A 156 -9.30 -1.49 -16.83
C ASP A 156 -10.70 -2.11 -17.05
N ASP A 157 -11.06 -3.11 -16.25
CA ASP A 157 -12.42 -3.65 -16.25
C ASP A 157 -13.41 -2.57 -15.85
N PHE A 158 -14.43 -2.37 -16.72
CA PHE A 158 -15.42 -1.34 -16.51
C PHE A 158 -16.28 -1.62 -15.27
N GLU A 159 -16.23 -0.72 -14.28
CA GLU A 159 -17.12 -0.72 -13.12
C GLU A 159 -18.15 0.43 -13.27
N PRO A 160 -19.36 0.15 -13.74
CA PRO A 160 -20.36 1.19 -14.07
C PRO A 160 -20.75 2.09 -12.89
N ARG A 161 -20.45 1.70 -11.65
CA ARG A 161 -20.76 2.49 -10.44
C ARG A 161 -19.57 3.31 -9.94
N ALA A 162 -18.35 3.10 -10.51
CA ALA A 162 -17.16 3.81 -10.09
C ALA A 162 -17.12 5.23 -10.65
N PHE A 163 -16.61 6.18 -9.86
CA PHE A 163 -16.49 7.57 -10.30
C PHE A 163 -15.42 7.75 -11.38
N GLY A 164 -14.29 7.04 -11.32
CA GLY A 164 -13.25 7.13 -12.33
C GLY A 164 -13.80 6.85 -13.74
N ASP A 165 -14.52 5.74 -13.88
CA ASP A 165 -15.16 5.28 -15.11
C ASP A 165 -16.25 6.26 -15.57
N ASN A 166 -17.06 6.75 -14.64
CA ASN A 166 -18.11 7.69 -14.97
C ASN A 166 -17.56 9.09 -15.30
N LEU A 167 -16.52 9.57 -14.66
CA LEU A 167 -15.85 10.82 -15.05
C LEU A 167 -15.35 10.74 -16.49
N GLN A 168 -14.72 9.61 -16.87
CA GLN A 168 -14.31 9.35 -18.25
C GLN A 168 -15.54 9.32 -19.18
N LYS A 169 -16.60 8.62 -18.80
CA LYS A 169 -17.87 8.54 -19.54
C LYS A 169 -18.54 9.89 -19.72
N TRP A 170 -18.48 10.77 -18.74
CA TRP A 170 -19.02 12.14 -18.80
C TRP A 170 -18.11 13.10 -19.57
N GLY A 171 -16.99 12.61 -20.11
CA GLY A 171 -16.12 13.34 -21.01
C GLY A 171 -14.95 14.08 -20.36
N THR A 172 -14.63 13.80 -19.11
CA THR A 172 -13.41 14.24 -18.45
C THR A 172 -12.28 13.24 -18.75
N ARG A 173 -11.13 13.70 -19.26
CA ARG A 173 -9.93 12.87 -19.39
C ARG A 173 -9.45 12.48 -18.00
N THR A 174 -9.62 11.22 -17.63
CA THR A 174 -9.42 10.80 -16.25
C THR A 174 -8.14 9.99 -16.11
N VAL A 175 -7.29 10.39 -15.17
CA VAL A 175 -6.11 9.66 -14.73
C VAL A 175 -6.33 9.16 -13.32
N LEU A 176 -6.38 7.84 -13.14
CA LEU A 176 -6.37 7.20 -11.82
C LEU A 176 -4.92 7.02 -11.36
N ILE A 177 -4.65 7.31 -10.10
CA ILE A 177 -3.40 6.98 -9.39
C ILE A 177 -3.77 6.22 -8.13
N GLU A 178 -3.16 5.04 -7.96
CA GLU A 178 -3.27 4.19 -6.79
C GLU A 178 -1.92 4.17 -6.06
N SER A 179 -1.88 4.65 -4.84
CA SER A 179 -0.69 4.66 -3.98
C SER A 179 -0.54 3.33 -3.28
N GLY A 180 0.54 2.59 -3.58
CA GLY A 180 0.81 1.26 -3.05
C GLY A 180 1.65 1.25 -1.78
N GLY A 181 2.67 0.40 -1.72
CA GLY A 181 3.61 0.26 -0.62
C GLY A 181 5.06 0.42 -1.05
N TYR A 182 5.88 1.04 -0.21
CA TYR A 182 7.33 1.16 -0.42
C TYR A 182 8.09 0.51 0.74
N PRO A 183 9.16 -0.26 0.49
CA PRO A 183 9.92 -0.92 1.56
C PRO A 183 10.44 0.09 2.59
N GLY A 184 10.18 -0.17 3.86
CA GLY A 184 10.65 0.69 4.96
C GLY A 184 9.86 1.99 5.16
N ASP A 185 8.80 2.23 4.37
CA ASP A 185 7.97 3.45 4.41
C ASP A 185 6.51 3.14 4.79
N PRO A 186 6.22 2.70 6.03
CA PRO A 186 4.86 2.39 6.45
C PRO A 186 3.93 3.62 6.47
N GLU A 187 4.49 4.82 6.64
CA GLU A 187 3.77 6.10 6.62
C GLU A 187 3.59 6.67 5.21
N LYS A 188 4.01 5.93 4.18
CA LYS A 188 3.89 6.29 2.75
C LYS A 188 4.46 7.68 2.39
N GLN A 189 5.52 8.14 3.09
CA GLN A 189 6.10 9.47 2.85
C GLN A 189 6.83 9.54 1.51
N GLU A 190 7.51 8.46 1.11
CA GLU A 190 8.13 8.37 -0.21
C GLU A 190 7.07 8.32 -1.32
N ILE A 191 6.00 7.56 -1.12
CA ILE A 191 4.90 7.50 -2.09
C ILE A 191 4.18 8.85 -2.19
N ARG A 192 4.00 9.57 -1.08
CA ARG A 192 3.49 10.95 -1.05
C ARG A 192 4.36 11.86 -1.92
N ARG A 193 5.69 11.79 -1.78
CA ARG A 193 6.64 12.55 -2.61
C ARG A 193 6.49 12.19 -4.11
N LEU A 194 6.39 10.91 -4.42
CA LEU A 194 6.20 10.44 -5.80
C LEU A 194 4.89 10.92 -6.41
N ASN A 195 3.80 10.99 -5.64
CA ASN A 195 2.54 11.59 -6.09
C ASN A 195 2.72 13.06 -6.45
N VAL A 196 3.41 13.85 -5.62
CA VAL A 196 3.67 15.28 -5.91
C VAL A 196 4.44 15.44 -7.22
N LEU A 197 5.51 14.65 -7.42
CA LEU A 197 6.31 14.70 -8.64
C LEU A 197 5.47 14.37 -9.89
N ALA A 198 4.63 13.34 -9.81
CA ALA A 198 3.78 12.95 -10.91
C ALA A 198 2.69 13.98 -11.21
N LEU A 199 2.05 14.54 -10.19
CA LEU A 199 1.05 15.59 -10.36
C LEU A 199 1.67 16.83 -11.01
N ILE A 200 2.87 17.25 -10.59
CA ILE A 200 3.59 18.38 -11.24
C ILE A 200 3.91 18.03 -12.70
N ALA A 201 4.41 16.83 -12.97
CA ALA A 201 4.72 16.38 -14.33
C ALA A 201 3.46 16.33 -15.21
N GLY A 202 2.36 15.77 -14.70
CA GLY A 202 1.08 15.69 -15.38
C GLY A 202 0.49 17.08 -15.67
N LEU A 203 0.44 17.96 -14.66
CA LEU A 203 -0.04 19.33 -14.85
C LEU A 203 0.82 20.10 -15.86
N HIS A 204 2.14 19.95 -15.83
CA HIS A 204 3.02 20.55 -16.83
C HIS A 204 2.81 19.93 -18.22
N GLY A 205 2.64 18.61 -18.28
CA GLY A 205 2.33 17.91 -19.53
C GLY A 205 1.08 18.45 -20.20
N ILE A 206 0.01 18.67 -19.41
CA ILE A 206 -1.24 19.28 -19.90
C ILE A 206 -1.01 20.74 -20.32
N ALA A 207 -0.38 21.56 -19.47
CA ALA A 207 -0.13 22.98 -19.76
C ALA A 207 0.77 23.23 -20.97
N SER A 208 1.59 22.25 -21.34
CA SER A 208 2.53 22.34 -22.47
C SER A 208 2.05 21.62 -23.74
N GLY A 209 1.05 20.76 -23.63
CA GLY A 209 0.67 19.84 -24.69
C GLY A 209 1.69 18.69 -24.90
N ARG A 210 2.71 18.58 -24.03
CA ARG A 210 3.80 17.60 -24.22
C ARG A 210 3.30 16.14 -24.21
N TYR A 211 2.21 15.85 -23.52
CA TYR A 211 1.65 14.49 -23.45
C TYR A 211 1.31 13.94 -24.85
N GLU A 212 0.90 14.79 -25.81
CA GLU A 212 0.55 14.40 -27.20
C GLU A 212 1.74 13.79 -27.96
N SER A 213 2.97 13.99 -27.48
CA SER A 213 4.17 13.42 -28.10
C SER A 213 4.48 11.99 -27.63
N PHE A 214 3.74 11.45 -26.66
CA PHE A 214 3.93 10.10 -26.16
C PHE A 214 3.06 9.12 -26.93
N PRO A 215 3.66 8.04 -27.50
CA PRO A 215 2.88 7.01 -28.16
C PRO A 215 1.95 6.29 -27.19
N LEU A 216 0.78 5.88 -27.65
CA LEU A 216 -0.15 5.07 -26.87
C LEU A 216 0.48 3.72 -26.45
N ASP A 217 1.38 3.18 -27.25
CA ASP A 217 2.13 1.95 -26.95
C ASP A 217 2.95 2.06 -25.65
N ASP A 218 3.44 3.25 -25.30
CA ASP A 218 4.18 3.47 -24.04
C ASP A 218 3.29 3.27 -22.81
N TYR A 219 2.00 3.60 -22.92
CA TYR A 219 1.02 3.30 -21.86
C TYR A 219 0.78 1.80 -21.74
N PHE A 220 0.60 1.09 -22.87
CA PHE A 220 0.39 -0.35 -22.84
C PHE A 220 1.65 -1.16 -22.50
N ALA A 221 2.83 -0.57 -22.67
CA ALA A 221 4.10 -1.16 -22.23
C ALA A 221 4.25 -1.19 -20.68
N ILE A 222 3.44 -0.41 -19.93
CA ILE A 222 3.42 -0.49 -18.47
C ILE A 222 2.77 -1.81 -18.08
N PRO A 223 3.49 -2.72 -17.37
CA PRO A 223 2.95 -4.03 -17.01
C PRO A 223 1.71 -3.90 -16.12
N GLU A 224 0.78 -4.81 -16.26
CA GLU A 224 -0.38 -4.86 -15.36
C GLU A 224 0.05 -5.17 -13.93
N ASN A 225 -0.65 -4.58 -12.96
CA ASN A 225 -0.45 -4.94 -11.57
C ASN A 225 -1.25 -6.20 -11.21
N GLU A 226 -0.80 -6.91 -10.17
CA GLU A 226 -1.52 -8.06 -9.62
C GLU A 226 -1.71 -7.89 -8.11
N SER A 227 -2.94 -8.09 -7.67
CA SER A 227 -3.28 -8.00 -6.25
C SER A 227 -2.63 -9.15 -5.48
N ASN A 228 -2.06 -8.84 -4.32
CA ASN A 228 -1.45 -9.85 -3.46
C ASN A 228 -0.30 -10.65 -4.13
N GLY A 229 0.37 -10.11 -5.14
CA GLY A 229 1.53 -10.75 -5.75
C GLY A 229 2.81 -10.71 -4.88
N MET A 230 2.83 -9.91 -3.80
CA MET A 230 3.99 -9.70 -2.93
C MET A 230 3.78 -10.22 -1.52
N HIS A 231 4.88 -10.61 -0.88
CA HIS A 231 4.99 -10.85 0.56
C HIS A 231 5.96 -9.84 1.22
N GLU A 232 5.89 -9.69 2.53
CA GLU A 232 6.92 -8.96 3.29
C GLU A 232 8.22 -9.77 3.31
N THR A 233 8.10 -11.07 3.65
CA THR A 233 9.20 -12.02 3.66
C THR A 233 8.71 -13.37 3.16
N ILE A 234 9.56 -14.08 2.42
CA ILE A 234 9.39 -15.51 2.12
C ILE A 234 10.59 -16.26 2.71
N LEU A 235 10.31 -17.28 3.52
CA LEU A 235 11.28 -18.32 3.86
C LEU A 235 11.14 -19.44 2.82
N GLU A 236 12.18 -19.68 2.03
CA GLU A 236 12.19 -20.69 0.97
C GLU A 236 12.67 -22.01 1.53
N ASP A 237 12.10 -23.12 1.04
CA ASP A 237 12.48 -24.50 1.41
C ASP A 237 12.51 -24.77 2.94
N ALA A 238 11.62 -24.10 3.67
CA ALA A 238 11.54 -24.20 5.11
C ALA A 238 11.11 -25.60 5.58
N ARG A 239 11.90 -26.19 6.48
CA ARG A 239 11.57 -27.50 7.08
C ARG A 239 10.66 -27.31 8.29
N VAL A 240 9.39 -27.67 8.13
CA VAL A 240 8.32 -27.49 9.13
C VAL A 240 7.85 -28.81 9.70
N GLU A 241 7.83 -28.93 11.02
CA GLU A 241 7.25 -30.05 11.75
C GLU A 241 5.76 -29.80 12.00
N LEU A 242 4.90 -30.63 11.43
CA LEU A 242 3.45 -30.62 11.63
C LEU A 242 2.99 -31.94 12.25
N PRO A 243 1.77 -32.02 12.80
CA PRO A 243 1.25 -33.27 13.38
C PRO A 243 1.23 -34.45 12.38
N ALA A 244 1.15 -34.17 11.09
CA ALA A 244 1.14 -35.17 10.02
C ALA A 244 2.54 -35.62 9.55
N GLY A 245 3.62 -34.98 10.03
CA GLY A 245 5.01 -35.25 9.66
C GLY A 245 5.81 -33.98 9.40
N THR A 246 7.03 -34.17 8.90
CA THR A 246 7.92 -33.06 8.50
C THR A 246 7.77 -32.81 7.01
N PHE A 247 7.59 -31.54 6.64
CA PHE A 247 7.39 -31.10 5.27
C PHE A 247 8.38 -29.97 4.93
N THR A 248 8.84 -29.94 3.68
CA THR A 248 9.58 -28.80 3.13
C THR A 248 8.60 -27.95 2.31
N MET A 249 8.51 -26.66 2.61
CA MET A 249 7.61 -25.72 1.95
C MET A 249 8.10 -24.29 2.11
N ASP A 250 7.66 -23.40 1.24
CA ASP A 250 7.85 -21.97 1.44
C ASP A 250 6.83 -21.43 2.44
N ILE A 251 7.22 -20.38 3.18
CA ILE A 251 6.37 -19.69 4.14
C ILE A 251 6.38 -18.20 3.83
N GLY A 252 5.23 -17.68 3.38
CA GLY A 252 5.04 -16.27 3.09
C GLY A 252 4.44 -15.50 4.26
N PHE A 253 5.00 -14.31 4.57
CA PHE A 253 4.50 -13.43 5.61
C PHE A 253 4.00 -12.12 5.03
N ARG A 254 2.94 -11.56 5.63
CA ARG A 254 2.47 -10.19 5.41
C ARG A 254 2.20 -9.51 6.73
N ASN A 255 2.12 -8.17 6.68
CA ASN A 255 1.68 -7.36 7.79
C ASN A 255 0.27 -6.84 7.51
N ALA A 256 -0.61 -6.94 8.49
CA ALA A 256 -1.91 -6.27 8.48
C ALA A 256 -1.82 -5.01 9.35
N GLU A 257 -2.32 -3.90 8.82
CA GLU A 257 -2.50 -2.68 9.58
C GLU A 257 -3.79 -2.76 10.41
N ARG A 258 -3.71 -2.30 11.65
CA ARG A 258 -4.86 -2.24 12.56
C ARG A 258 -4.84 -0.93 13.32
N THR A 259 -5.94 -0.21 13.30
CA THR A 259 -6.14 0.96 14.15
C THR A 259 -6.07 0.58 15.63
N ILE A 260 -5.40 1.41 16.43
CA ILE A 260 -5.24 1.23 17.86
C ILE A 260 -6.00 2.33 18.62
N GLY A 261 -6.64 1.92 19.71
CA GLY A 261 -7.40 2.83 20.57
C GLY A 261 -8.71 3.29 19.93
N THR A 262 -9.35 4.27 20.56
CA THR A 262 -10.66 4.79 20.15
C THR A 262 -10.57 6.15 19.44
N ALA A 263 -9.38 6.72 19.35
CA ALA A 263 -9.15 8.02 18.75
C ALA A 263 -8.72 7.97 17.28
N TYR A 264 -8.54 6.78 16.73
CA TYR A 264 -8.14 6.51 15.33
C TYR A 264 -6.87 7.27 14.88
N ARG A 265 -5.94 7.52 15.82
CA ARG A 265 -4.72 8.31 15.58
C ARG A 265 -3.44 7.47 15.52
N ASP A 266 -3.55 6.23 15.96
CA ASP A 266 -2.45 5.29 16.03
C ASP A 266 -2.81 3.99 15.33
N TYR A 267 -1.80 3.29 14.81
CA TYR A 267 -1.97 1.98 14.19
C TYR A 267 -0.87 1.02 14.64
N ALA A 268 -1.08 -0.26 14.43
CA ALA A 268 -0.08 -1.30 14.57
C ALA A 268 -0.02 -2.18 13.34
N LEU A 269 1.18 -2.60 12.98
CA LEU A 269 1.41 -3.64 12.00
C LEU A 269 1.47 -4.99 12.72
N THR A 270 0.66 -5.94 12.29
CA THR A 270 0.62 -7.30 12.84
C THR A 270 1.03 -8.30 11.77
N GLY A 271 2.17 -8.97 11.98
CA GLY A 271 2.66 -10.01 11.09
C GLY A 271 1.89 -11.31 11.22
N PHE A 272 1.56 -11.92 10.09
CA PHE A 272 0.88 -13.22 10.01
C PHE A 272 1.40 -14.04 8.83
N ILE A 273 1.22 -15.35 8.88
CA ILE A 273 1.52 -16.26 7.77
C ILE A 273 0.42 -16.11 6.74
N SER A 274 0.77 -15.55 5.59
CA SER A 274 -0.16 -15.20 4.53
C SER A 274 -0.33 -16.28 3.46
N ASP A 275 0.67 -17.18 3.35
CA ASP A 275 0.60 -18.34 2.47
C ASP A 275 1.64 -19.41 2.84
N LEU A 276 1.42 -20.64 2.38
CA LEU A 276 2.25 -21.81 2.62
C LEU A 276 2.26 -22.71 1.38
N GLY A 277 3.41 -23.23 1.02
CA GLY A 277 3.53 -24.19 -0.09
C GLY A 277 4.56 -23.78 -1.11
N ASP A 278 4.21 -23.75 -2.39
CA ASP A 278 5.06 -23.26 -3.48
C ASP A 278 4.79 -21.76 -3.72
N LEU A 279 5.72 -20.92 -3.32
CA LEU A 279 5.65 -19.48 -3.50
C LEU A 279 6.62 -18.95 -4.56
N SER A 280 7.11 -19.82 -5.45
CA SER A 280 8.11 -19.48 -6.48
C SER A 280 7.66 -18.39 -7.46
N THR A 281 6.35 -18.18 -7.63
CA THR A 281 5.78 -17.14 -8.51
C THR A 281 5.47 -15.83 -7.82
N PHE A 282 5.57 -15.79 -6.48
CA PHE A 282 5.32 -14.59 -5.68
C PHE A 282 6.59 -13.79 -5.47
N GLY A 283 6.46 -12.47 -5.43
CA GLY A 283 7.53 -11.57 -5.01
C GLY A 283 7.62 -11.45 -3.49
N ALA A 284 8.75 -11.03 -2.99
CA ALA A 284 8.95 -10.68 -1.59
C ALA A 284 9.89 -9.48 -1.47
N ARG A 285 9.72 -8.70 -0.38
CA ARG A 285 10.68 -7.65 -0.03
C ARG A 285 11.98 -8.25 0.48
N ASP A 286 11.86 -9.32 1.27
CA ASP A 286 12.98 -10.12 1.76
C ASP A 286 12.76 -11.60 1.44
N ARG A 287 13.85 -12.30 1.05
CA ARG A 287 13.87 -13.75 0.85
C ARG A 287 15.00 -14.37 1.64
N LEU A 288 14.74 -15.49 2.28
CA LEU A 288 15.73 -16.26 3.00
C LEU A 288 15.61 -17.73 2.60
N ASP A 289 16.68 -18.30 2.05
CA ASP A 289 16.80 -19.76 1.93
C ASP A 289 16.82 -20.37 3.34
N ALA A 290 15.76 -21.08 3.67
CA ALA A 290 15.54 -21.69 4.98
C ALA A 290 15.83 -23.21 4.99
N SER A 291 16.40 -23.75 3.93
CA SER A 291 16.65 -25.20 3.75
C SER A 291 17.55 -25.80 4.85
N GLU A 292 18.49 -25.02 5.38
CA GLU A 292 19.41 -25.45 6.45
C GLU A 292 18.83 -25.25 7.87
N TYR A 293 17.64 -24.65 7.99
CA TYR A 293 17.09 -24.30 9.30
C TYR A 293 15.91 -25.16 9.69
N ARG A 294 15.93 -25.59 10.94
CA ARG A 294 14.76 -26.14 11.61
C ARG A 294 13.96 -24.99 12.20
N ILE A 295 12.69 -24.88 11.80
CA ILE A 295 11.77 -23.82 12.21
C ILE A 295 10.94 -24.27 13.41
N VAL A 296 10.92 -23.41 14.45
CA VAL A 296 10.20 -23.67 15.70
C VAL A 296 9.37 -22.45 16.06
N PRO A 297 8.09 -22.60 16.45
CA PRO A 297 7.32 -21.49 17.00
C PRO A 297 7.99 -20.88 18.23
N GLY A 298 7.95 -19.55 18.31
CA GLY A 298 8.41 -18.82 19.49
C GLY A 298 7.50 -19.03 20.70
N LYS A 299 8.01 -18.70 21.88
CA LYS A 299 7.29 -18.83 23.15
C LYS A 299 7.03 -17.47 23.78
N VAL A 300 6.05 -17.42 24.67
CA VAL A 300 5.75 -16.23 25.46
C VAL A 300 6.61 -16.21 26.72
N TYR A 301 7.35 -15.14 26.96
CA TYR A 301 8.12 -14.95 28.20
C TYR A 301 7.19 -14.96 29.43
N PRO A 302 7.56 -15.69 30.48
CA PRO A 302 6.69 -15.88 31.65
C PRO A 302 6.32 -14.57 32.37
N GLY A 303 5.13 -14.52 32.92
CA GLY A 303 4.62 -13.38 33.69
C GLY A 303 3.92 -12.34 32.83
N SER A 304 3.46 -11.28 33.49
CA SER A 304 2.87 -10.09 32.87
C SER A 304 3.70 -8.87 33.25
N HIS A 305 3.91 -7.97 32.33
CA HIS A 305 4.89 -6.90 32.47
C HIS A 305 4.29 -5.54 32.08
N SER A 306 4.76 -4.47 32.69
CA SER A 306 4.48 -3.12 32.21
C SER A 306 5.31 -2.80 30.96
N VAL A 307 4.86 -1.87 30.13
CA VAL A 307 5.62 -1.40 28.94
C VAL A 307 7.04 -0.95 29.32
N ALA A 308 7.18 -0.23 30.46
CA ALA A 308 8.47 0.25 30.94
C ALA A 308 9.41 -0.90 31.38
N ALA A 309 8.87 -2.02 31.85
CA ALA A 309 9.65 -3.20 32.17
C ALA A 309 10.08 -3.93 30.90
N ILE A 310 9.19 -4.06 29.91
CA ILE A 310 9.49 -4.69 28.63
C ILE A 310 10.59 -3.93 27.87
N ALA A 311 10.56 -2.60 27.88
CA ALA A 311 11.56 -1.76 27.23
C ALA A 311 13.01 -1.98 27.74
N LYS A 312 13.17 -2.62 28.92
CA LYS A 312 14.46 -2.95 29.53
C LYS A 312 14.92 -4.38 29.24
N LEU A 313 14.11 -5.17 28.55
CA LEU A 313 14.45 -6.56 28.23
C LEU A 313 15.44 -6.60 27.07
N ASP A 314 16.32 -7.55 27.12
CA ASP A 314 17.23 -7.88 26.02
C ASP A 314 16.57 -8.94 25.14
N ALA A 315 16.06 -8.50 24.00
CA ALA A 315 15.34 -9.37 23.06
C ALA A 315 16.23 -10.50 22.53
N GLN A 316 17.50 -10.23 22.17
CA GLN A 316 18.39 -11.26 21.65
C GLN A 316 18.64 -12.37 22.68
N LYS A 317 18.82 -11.98 23.95
CA LYS A 317 18.95 -12.94 25.05
C LYS A 317 17.68 -13.79 25.21
N LEU A 318 16.50 -13.17 25.06
CA LEU A 318 15.21 -13.88 25.14
C LEU A 318 15.02 -14.81 23.95
N TYR A 319 15.37 -14.40 22.74
CA TYR A 319 15.30 -15.28 21.54
C TYR A 319 16.14 -16.54 21.74
N ARG A 320 17.39 -16.43 22.30
CA ARG A 320 18.24 -17.61 22.61
C ARG A 320 17.61 -18.54 23.66
N GLN A 321 16.65 -18.04 24.45
CA GLN A 321 15.87 -18.83 25.41
C GLN A 321 14.54 -19.35 24.83
N GLY A 322 14.25 -19.04 23.56
CA GLY A 322 13.06 -19.45 22.86
C GLY A 322 11.85 -18.49 22.97
N TYR A 323 12.05 -17.29 23.54
CA TYR A 323 10.96 -16.34 23.75
C TYR A 323 10.95 -15.26 22.69
N THR A 324 9.82 -15.05 22.02
CA THR A 324 9.62 -14.00 21.02
C THR A 324 8.57 -12.97 21.43
N ALA A 325 7.79 -13.26 22.46
CA ALA A 325 6.68 -12.42 22.89
C ALA A 325 6.64 -12.25 24.42
N VAL A 326 5.98 -11.17 24.84
CA VAL A 326 5.70 -10.84 26.24
C VAL A 326 4.23 -10.48 26.44
N ARG A 327 3.66 -10.73 27.63
CA ARG A 327 2.31 -10.27 27.99
C ARG A 327 2.37 -8.95 28.75
N LEU A 328 1.43 -8.07 28.44
CA LEU A 328 1.19 -6.89 29.26
C LEU A 328 0.40 -7.24 30.52
N ASP A 329 0.58 -6.43 31.55
CA ASP A 329 -0.18 -6.48 32.81
C ASP A 329 -1.59 -5.89 32.68
N ARG A 330 -1.88 -5.23 31.56
CA ARG A 330 -3.18 -4.64 31.20
C ARG A 330 -3.43 -4.74 29.70
N ASN A 331 -4.65 -4.47 29.27
CA ASN A 331 -4.94 -4.42 27.83
C ASN A 331 -4.06 -3.37 27.14
N PRO A 332 -3.42 -3.73 26.02
CA PRO A 332 -2.53 -2.82 25.32
C PRO A 332 -3.33 -1.66 24.72
N THR A 333 -2.80 -0.46 24.92
CA THR A 333 -3.16 0.72 24.13
C THR A 333 -2.24 0.87 22.90
N GLN A 334 -1.19 0.05 22.83
CA GLN A 334 -0.25 -0.09 21.74
C GLN A 334 0.03 -1.57 21.51
N THR A 335 0.07 -1.98 20.26
CA THR A 335 0.36 -3.37 19.85
C THR A 335 1.65 -3.50 19.04
N SER A 336 2.34 -2.39 18.79
CA SER A 336 3.65 -2.42 18.13
C SER A 336 4.67 -3.16 18.99
N PRO A 337 5.61 -3.92 18.39
CA PRO A 337 6.67 -4.56 19.12
C PRO A 337 7.44 -3.56 19.97
N VAL A 338 7.71 -3.91 21.21
CA VAL A 338 8.56 -3.13 22.12
C VAL A 338 9.85 -3.90 22.34
N ALA A 339 10.97 -3.22 22.20
CA ALA A 339 12.30 -3.82 22.30
C ALA A 339 12.48 -5.10 21.44
N GLY A 340 11.83 -5.16 20.26
CA GLY A 340 11.91 -6.32 19.37
C GLY A 340 11.02 -7.50 19.74
N LEU A 341 10.23 -7.42 20.83
CA LEU A 341 9.35 -8.49 21.28
C LEU A 341 7.90 -8.21 20.89
N ARG A 342 7.16 -9.25 20.44
CA ARG A 342 5.72 -9.12 20.22
C ARG A 342 5.00 -8.86 21.55
N ILE A 343 4.12 -7.88 21.55
CA ILE A 343 3.29 -7.53 22.71
C ILE A 343 1.95 -8.25 22.61
N LEU A 344 1.61 -8.95 23.66
CA LEU A 344 0.32 -9.65 23.82
C LEU A 344 -0.53 -9.01 24.92
N ALA A 345 -1.85 -9.07 24.75
CA ALA A 345 -2.78 -8.78 25.84
C ALA A 345 -2.58 -9.76 27.03
N PRO A 346 -3.09 -9.50 28.22
CA PRO A 346 -2.90 -10.35 29.41
C PRO A 346 -3.23 -11.83 29.19
N ASN A 347 -4.24 -12.13 28.39
CA ASN A 347 -4.68 -13.48 28.03
C ASN A 347 -4.24 -13.92 26.62
N GLY A 348 -3.40 -13.10 25.96
CA GLY A 348 -2.92 -13.37 24.61
C GLY A 348 -2.05 -14.61 24.53
N ARG A 349 -2.09 -15.29 23.39
CA ARG A 349 -1.30 -16.50 23.10
C ARG A 349 -0.60 -16.33 21.74
N LEU A 350 0.54 -16.98 21.59
CA LEU A 350 1.12 -17.24 20.28
C LEU A 350 0.53 -18.50 19.69
N ALA A 351 0.62 -18.63 18.37
CA ALA A 351 0.41 -19.91 17.71
C ALA A 351 1.48 -20.90 18.18
N ASP A 352 1.08 -22.13 18.41
CA ASP A 352 1.95 -23.24 18.82
C ASP A 352 2.44 -24.07 17.59
N ARG A 353 2.03 -23.64 16.40
CA ARG A 353 2.38 -24.29 15.12
C ARG A 353 2.50 -23.25 14.01
N VAL A 354 3.19 -23.63 12.94
CA VAL A 354 3.14 -22.94 11.64
C VAL A 354 1.80 -23.26 10.97
N GLY A 355 1.04 -22.25 10.57
CA GLY A 355 -0.26 -22.43 9.93
C GLY A 355 -0.75 -21.15 9.24
N PHE A 356 -1.57 -21.32 8.21
CA PHE A 356 -2.17 -20.21 7.47
C PHE A 356 -2.98 -19.28 8.37
N SER A 357 -2.81 -17.97 8.19
CA SER A 357 -3.40 -16.88 8.99
C SER A 357 -2.95 -16.81 10.45
N GLU A 358 -2.06 -17.69 10.90
CA GLU A 358 -1.52 -17.63 12.26
C GLU A 358 -0.54 -16.46 12.42
N PRO A 359 -0.42 -15.89 13.63
CA PRO A 359 0.62 -14.92 13.93
C PRO A 359 2.01 -15.49 13.67
N VAL A 360 2.88 -14.71 13.06
CA VAL A 360 4.23 -15.16 12.74
C VAL A 360 5.24 -14.74 13.80
N ASP A 361 5.67 -15.71 14.61
CA ASP A 361 6.74 -15.61 15.60
C ASP A 361 7.50 -16.95 15.61
N LEU A 362 8.63 -16.98 14.93
CA LEU A 362 9.39 -18.19 14.63
C LEU A 362 10.85 -18.03 15.03
N LEU A 363 11.50 -19.15 15.30
CA LEU A 363 12.92 -19.24 15.57
C LEU A 363 13.55 -20.25 14.60
N LEU A 364 14.67 -19.87 13.97
CA LEU A 364 15.35 -20.65 12.95
C LEU A 364 16.69 -21.14 13.50
N TYR A 365 16.80 -22.44 13.70
CA TYR A 365 17.97 -23.11 14.24
C TYR A 365 18.70 -23.92 13.18
N LEU A 366 20.02 -23.83 13.14
CA LEU A 366 20.82 -24.82 12.42
C LEU A 366 20.66 -26.21 13.06
N GLU A 367 21.02 -27.26 12.34
CA GLU A 367 21.02 -28.64 12.88
C GLU A 367 21.97 -28.79 14.09
N THR A 368 22.99 -27.96 14.20
CA THR A 368 23.88 -27.88 15.37
C THR A 368 23.18 -27.43 16.63
N GLY A 369 21.95 -26.92 16.55
CA GLY A 369 21.18 -26.31 17.63
C GLY A 369 21.47 -24.82 17.86
N GLN A 370 22.31 -24.19 17.03
CA GLN A 370 22.56 -22.76 17.09
C GLN A 370 21.35 -21.99 16.51
N LEU A 371 20.84 -21.01 17.25
CA LEU A 371 19.81 -20.08 16.76
C LEU A 371 20.48 -19.01 15.92
N ILE A 372 20.02 -18.83 14.67
CA ILE A 372 20.58 -17.87 13.72
C ILE A 372 19.59 -16.72 13.47
N TYR A 373 18.31 -17.01 13.34
CA TYR A 373 17.29 -15.99 13.09
C TYR A 373 16.11 -16.13 14.04
N ALA A 374 15.51 -14.98 14.37
CA ALA A 374 14.18 -14.90 14.96
C ALA A 374 13.26 -14.10 14.02
N VAL A 375 12.10 -14.62 13.73
CA VAL A 375 11.02 -13.87 13.07
C VAL A 375 10.04 -13.43 14.15
N VAL A 376 9.91 -12.15 14.35
CA VAL A 376 9.04 -11.58 15.38
C VAL A 376 8.07 -10.60 14.73
N ASN A 377 6.79 -10.87 14.86
CA ASN A 377 5.75 -10.05 14.24
C ASN A 377 5.99 -9.85 12.72
N GLY A 378 6.45 -10.90 12.03
CA GLY A 378 6.73 -10.87 10.59
C GLY A 378 8.04 -10.18 10.20
N ARG A 379 8.87 -9.77 11.15
CA ARG A 379 10.19 -9.18 10.88
C ARG A 379 11.30 -10.16 11.18
N LEU A 380 12.25 -10.26 10.26
CA LEU A 380 13.45 -11.10 10.42
C LEU A 380 14.50 -10.37 11.24
N HIS A 381 15.01 -11.03 12.26
CA HIS A 381 16.11 -10.58 13.11
C HIS A 381 17.25 -11.60 13.04
N GLN A 382 18.41 -11.19 12.53
CA GLN A 382 19.61 -12.00 12.59
C GLN A 382 20.23 -11.88 13.98
N LEU A 383 20.68 -13.02 14.52
CA LEU A 383 21.38 -13.06 15.81
C LEU A 383 22.89 -13.19 15.58
N ASP A 384 23.65 -12.46 16.39
CA ASP A 384 25.12 -12.51 16.39
C ASP A 384 25.66 -13.81 17.03
#